data_79963ae63d302803327863453e1a487e
#
_entry.id   79963ae63d302803327863453e1a487e
#
_cell.length_a   1.000
_cell.length_b   1.000
_cell.length_c   1.000
_cell.angle_alpha   90.00
_cell.angle_beta   90.00
_cell.angle_gamma   90.00
#
_symmetry.space_group_name_H-M   'P 1'
#
loop_
_entity.id
_entity.type
_entity.pdbx_description
1 polymer ?
#
loop_
_entity_poly.entity_id
_entity_poly.type
_entity_poly.pdbx_seq_one_letter_code
_entity_poly.pdbx_strand_id
1 'polypeptide(L)'
;MSLDKQSLQSFVDKFWDNSILPTLVEYIKIPNKSPSFDPDWKKNGYMDKVLDMAKNWAEENLPEGATLTTKETAGRTPIILVDVPGKKEGNILMYGHLDKQPEMDGWESGLGPWTPVIKEDRLFGRGGADDGYALFASLCSIKSLNEQGIDTPRILILIEFCEESGSPDLPHYMKTCEDIIGAPDLVICLDSGAGDYKRFWTTTSLRGLIGCSLRVDVLREG
;
A
#
# COMPACT_ATOMS: atom_id res chain seq x y z
N MET A 1 27.44 12.79 3.68
CA MET A 1 26.73 13.87 4.41
C MET A 1 25.99 13.26 5.57
N SER A 2 25.89 13.95 6.70
CA SER A 2 25.08 13.50 7.84
C SER A 2 23.63 13.92 7.62
N LEU A 3 22.69 13.04 7.96
CA LEU A 3 21.25 13.30 7.89
C LEU A 3 20.87 14.45 8.83
N ASP A 4 20.26 15.51 8.30
CA ASP A 4 19.63 16.57 9.11
C ASP A 4 18.21 16.14 9.49
N LYS A 5 18.06 15.64 10.71
CA LYS A 5 16.80 15.12 11.23
C LYS A 5 15.70 16.19 11.32
N GLN A 6 16.05 17.44 11.63
CA GLN A 6 15.08 18.52 11.79
C GLN A 6 14.51 18.93 10.42
N SER A 7 15.39 19.07 9.43
CA SER A 7 14.98 19.35 8.04
C SER A 7 14.13 18.22 7.47
N LEU A 8 14.54 16.96 7.71
CA LEU A 8 13.79 15.77 7.29
C LEU A 8 12.38 15.77 7.89
N GLN A 9 12.27 15.96 9.21
CA GLN A 9 10.97 15.99 9.88
C GLN A 9 10.08 17.11 9.33
N SER A 10 10.63 18.29 9.16
CA SER A 10 9.88 19.44 8.60
C SER A 10 9.39 19.19 7.18
N PHE A 11 10.18 18.48 6.36
CA PHE A 11 9.74 18.07 5.02
C PHE A 11 8.60 17.07 5.08
N VAL A 12 8.77 16.01 5.88
CA VAL A 12 7.77 14.94 6.03
C VAL A 12 6.44 15.50 6.55
N ASP A 13 6.48 16.33 7.60
CA ASP A 13 5.27 16.93 8.18
C ASP A 13 4.50 17.76 7.13
N LYS A 14 5.20 18.63 6.42
CA LYS A 14 4.59 19.45 5.36
C LYS A 14 4.01 18.62 4.21
N PHE A 15 4.76 17.60 3.78
CA PHE A 15 4.33 16.73 2.68
C PHE A 15 3.13 15.88 3.08
N TRP A 16 3.14 15.40 4.33
CA TRP A 16 2.02 14.68 4.92
C TRP A 16 0.77 15.54 4.96
N ASP A 17 0.83 16.70 5.59
CA ASP A 17 -0.33 17.57 5.79
C ASP A 17 -0.92 18.11 4.50
N ASN A 18 -0.07 18.47 3.53
CA ASN A 18 -0.51 19.16 2.32
C ASN A 18 -0.81 18.21 1.14
N SER A 19 -0.32 16.98 1.17
CA SER A 19 -0.44 16.05 0.03
C SER A 19 -0.97 14.68 0.44
N ILE A 20 -0.34 13.99 1.39
CA ILE A 20 -0.69 12.61 1.74
C ILE A 20 -2.04 12.55 2.47
N LEU A 21 -2.20 13.30 3.54
CA LEU A 21 -3.41 13.27 4.37
C LEU A 21 -4.68 13.60 3.58
N PRO A 22 -4.72 14.66 2.75
CA PRO A 22 -5.87 14.91 1.89
C PRO A 22 -6.20 13.76 0.95
N THR A 23 -5.18 13.13 0.37
CA THR A 23 -5.35 11.98 -0.54
C THR A 23 -5.86 10.75 0.18
N LEU A 24 -5.35 10.45 1.39
CA LEU A 24 -5.86 9.37 2.22
C LEU A 24 -7.32 9.57 2.63
N VAL A 25 -7.73 10.82 2.90
CA VAL A 25 -9.13 11.15 3.18
C VAL A 25 -10.01 10.80 1.98
N GLU A 26 -9.60 11.13 0.76
CA GLU A 26 -10.37 10.75 -0.45
C GLU A 26 -10.32 9.24 -0.71
N TYR A 27 -9.18 8.59 -0.48
CA TYR A 27 -9.04 7.15 -0.61
C TYR A 27 -10.00 6.38 0.31
N ILE A 28 -10.11 6.77 1.58
CA ILE A 28 -11.00 6.12 2.55
C ILE A 28 -12.46 6.13 2.08
N LYS A 29 -12.90 7.17 1.40
CA LYS A 29 -14.28 7.30 0.89
C LYS A 29 -14.64 6.26 -0.18
N ILE A 30 -13.67 5.65 -0.83
CA ILE A 30 -13.89 4.69 -1.90
C ILE A 30 -13.99 3.28 -1.30
N PRO A 31 -15.13 2.57 -1.40
CA PRO A 31 -15.32 1.25 -0.78
C PRO A 31 -14.76 0.12 -1.66
N ASN A 32 -13.49 0.22 -2.04
CA ASN A 32 -12.81 -0.76 -2.88
C ASN A 32 -12.35 -1.98 -2.06
N LYS A 33 -13.31 -2.80 -1.68
CA LYS A 33 -13.06 -4.05 -0.98
C LYS A 33 -12.29 -5.04 -1.86
N SER A 34 -11.46 -5.86 -1.23
CA SER A 34 -10.77 -6.95 -1.89
C SER A 34 -11.74 -7.92 -2.57
N PRO A 35 -11.33 -8.59 -3.66
CA PRO A 35 -12.23 -9.45 -4.45
C PRO A 35 -12.96 -10.53 -3.66
N SER A 36 -12.38 -11.10 -2.60
CA SER A 36 -13.06 -12.07 -1.74
C SER A 36 -14.26 -11.49 -0.99
N PHE A 37 -14.32 -10.18 -0.81
CA PHE A 37 -15.38 -9.47 -0.11
C PHE A 37 -16.31 -8.70 -1.04
N ASP A 38 -15.97 -8.57 -2.32
CA ASP A 38 -16.78 -7.96 -3.35
C ASP A 38 -16.65 -8.75 -4.66
N PRO A 39 -17.46 -9.80 -4.87
CA PRO A 39 -17.44 -10.59 -6.11
C PRO A 39 -17.69 -9.76 -7.40
N ASP A 40 -18.38 -8.63 -7.26
CA ASP A 40 -18.67 -7.68 -8.34
C ASP A 40 -17.63 -6.54 -8.44
N TRP A 41 -16.47 -6.64 -7.80
CA TRP A 41 -15.47 -5.59 -7.68
C TRP A 41 -15.15 -4.89 -9.02
N LYS A 42 -15.03 -5.67 -10.10
CA LYS A 42 -14.74 -5.12 -11.44
C LYS A 42 -15.91 -4.30 -12.00
N LYS A 43 -17.14 -4.75 -11.79
CA LYS A 43 -18.36 -4.06 -12.22
C LYS A 43 -18.60 -2.80 -11.40
N ASN A 44 -18.30 -2.83 -10.11
CA ASN A 44 -18.45 -1.70 -9.20
C ASN A 44 -17.47 -0.56 -9.52
N GLY A 45 -16.31 -0.86 -10.12
CA GLY A 45 -15.33 0.12 -10.58
C GLY A 45 -14.62 0.89 -9.47
N TYR A 46 -14.76 0.47 -8.21
CA TYR A 46 -14.07 1.15 -7.08
C TYR A 46 -12.57 0.90 -7.10
N MET A 47 -12.16 -0.29 -7.57
CA MET A 47 -10.74 -0.62 -7.70
C MET A 47 -10.07 0.24 -8.77
N ASP A 48 -10.75 0.43 -9.91
CA ASP A 48 -10.27 1.29 -10.99
C ASP A 48 -10.16 2.76 -10.53
N LYS A 49 -11.11 3.26 -9.71
CA LYS A 49 -11.03 4.60 -9.12
C LYS A 49 -9.83 4.79 -8.20
N VAL A 50 -9.52 3.77 -7.39
CA VAL A 50 -8.34 3.82 -6.50
C VAL A 50 -7.06 3.72 -7.31
N LEU A 51 -7.02 2.88 -8.34
CA LEU A 51 -5.88 2.80 -9.26
C LEU A 51 -5.58 4.16 -9.90
N ASP A 52 -6.60 4.80 -10.47
CA ASP A 52 -6.46 6.11 -11.12
C ASP A 52 -6.00 7.19 -10.12
N MET A 53 -6.60 7.23 -8.94
CA MET A 53 -6.22 8.19 -7.90
C MET A 53 -4.75 7.98 -7.45
N ALA A 54 -4.37 6.75 -7.16
CA ALA A 54 -3.02 6.41 -6.71
C ALA A 54 -1.97 6.69 -7.79
N LYS A 55 -2.28 6.31 -9.04
CA LYS A 55 -1.44 6.57 -10.21
C LYS A 55 -1.23 8.07 -10.42
N ASN A 56 -2.32 8.85 -10.50
CA ASN A 56 -2.23 10.29 -10.74
C ASN A 56 -1.42 10.98 -9.64
N TRP A 57 -1.69 10.66 -8.37
CA TRP A 57 -0.92 11.21 -7.27
C TRP A 57 0.56 10.81 -7.33
N ALA A 58 0.85 9.56 -7.65
CA ALA A 58 2.23 9.09 -7.77
C ALA A 58 2.96 9.79 -8.93
N GLU A 59 2.33 9.92 -10.11
CA GLU A 59 2.90 10.63 -11.27
C GLU A 59 3.28 12.09 -10.94
N GLU A 60 2.46 12.80 -10.17
CA GLU A 60 2.75 14.17 -9.71
C GLU A 60 3.89 14.22 -8.68
N ASN A 61 4.21 13.09 -8.05
CA ASN A 61 5.18 13.00 -6.96
C ASN A 61 6.39 12.13 -7.27
N LEU A 62 6.56 11.69 -8.51
CA LEU A 62 7.73 10.89 -8.89
C LEU A 62 9.05 11.65 -8.65
N PRO A 63 10.04 11.00 -8.04
CA PRO A 63 11.41 11.49 -8.05
C PRO A 63 11.97 11.60 -9.48
N GLU A 64 12.98 12.43 -9.66
CA GLU A 64 13.67 12.57 -10.95
C GLU A 64 14.21 11.22 -11.45
N GLY A 65 13.93 10.91 -12.70
CA GLY A 65 14.33 9.65 -13.34
C GLY A 65 13.51 8.43 -12.98
N ALA A 66 12.55 8.54 -12.06
CA ALA A 66 11.66 7.43 -11.71
C ALA A 66 10.64 7.17 -12.83
N THR A 67 10.20 5.92 -12.93
CA THR A 67 9.15 5.49 -13.85
C THR A 67 8.02 4.82 -13.10
N LEU A 68 6.79 5.10 -13.52
CA LEU A 68 5.60 4.43 -13.01
C LEU A 68 5.03 3.52 -14.11
N THR A 69 4.73 2.29 -13.73
CA THR A 69 4.10 1.30 -14.61
C THR A 69 2.90 0.70 -13.89
N THR A 70 1.74 0.73 -14.52
CA THR A 70 0.58 -0.07 -14.10
C THR A 70 0.49 -1.32 -14.97
N LYS A 71 0.15 -2.44 -14.36
CA LYS A 71 -0.14 -3.68 -15.10
C LYS A 71 -1.54 -4.15 -14.74
N GLU A 72 -2.29 -4.46 -15.77
CA GLU A 72 -3.61 -5.05 -15.69
C GLU A 72 -3.65 -6.32 -16.54
N THR A 73 -4.19 -7.38 -15.97
CA THR A 73 -4.42 -8.65 -16.67
C THR A 73 -5.90 -9.01 -16.56
N ALA A 74 -6.50 -9.43 -17.65
CA ALA A 74 -7.92 -9.79 -17.65
C ALA A 74 -8.26 -10.80 -16.56
N GLY A 75 -9.30 -10.49 -15.76
CA GLY A 75 -9.75 -11.32 -14.64
C GLY A 75 -8.91 -11.19 -13.36
N ARG A 76 -7.92 -10.31 -13.33
CA ARG A 76 -7.05 -10.03 -12.16
C ARG A 76 -7.18 -8.59 -11.73
N THR A 77 -6.84 -8.35 -10.47
CA THR A 77 -6.66 -6.99 -9.94
C THR A 77 -5.38 -6.37 -10.52
N PRO A 78 -5.30 -5.03 -10.60
CA PRO A 78 -4.10 -4.37 -11.12
C PRO A 78 -2.94 -4.40 -10.13
N ILE A 79 -1.74 -3.99 -10.59
CA ILE A 79 -0.62 -3.56 -9.74
C ILE A 79 -0.04 -2.23 -10.21
N ILE A 80 0.59 -1.52 -9.28
CA ILE A 80 1.44 -0.36 -9.55
C ILE A 80 2.89 -0.73 -9.23
N LEU A 81 3.79 -0.40 -10.14
CA LEU A 81 5.23 -0.49 -9.97
C LEU A 81 5.83 0.90 -10.15
N VAL A 82 6.58 1.39 -9.16
CA VAL A 82 7.35 2.62 -9.27
C VAL A 82 8.82 2.28 -9.13
N ASP A 83 9.56 2.42 -10.22
CA ASP A 83 10.99 2.14 -10.28
C ASP A 83 11.77 3.45 -10.13
N VAL A 84 12.49 3.58 -9.03
CA VAL A 84 13.31 4.75 -8.71
C VAL A 84 14.78 4.36 -8.84
N PRO A 85 15.51 4.93 -9.82
CA PRO A 85 16.92 4.60 -10.01
C PRO A 85 17.75 5.06 -8.82
N GLY A 86 18.72 4.24 -8.43
CA GLY A 86 19.67 4.55 -7.37
C GLY A 86 21.06 4.87 -7.88
N LYS A 87 21.87 5.46 -7.00
CA LYS A 87 23.29 5.75 -7.24
C LYS A 87 24.22 4.83 -6.43
N LYS A 88 23.67 4.04 -5.52
CA LYS A 88 24.41 3.04 -4.73
C LYS A 88 24.10 1.64 -5.24
N GLU A 89 24.96 0.69 -4.92
CA GLU A 89 24.71 -0.73 -5.15
C GLU A 89 23.53 -1.20 -4.28
N GLY A 90 22.78 -2.16 -4.79
CA GLY A 90 21.65 -2.79 -4.12
C GLY A 90 20.30 -2.45 -4.77
N ASN A 91 19.31 -3.27 -4.41
CA ASN A 91 17.95 -3.19 -4.87
C ASN A 91 16.99 -3.37 -3.67
N ILE A 92 16.19 -2.37 -3.38
CA ILE A 92 15.21 -2.37 -2.29
C ILE A 92 13.82 -2.51 -2.91
N LEU A 93 13.03 -3.46 -2.42
CA LEU A 93 11.62 -3.58 -2.73
C LEU A 93 10.81 -3.05 -1.55
N MET A 94 9.99 -2.03 -1.78
CA MET A 94 8.98 -1.54 -0.85
C MET A 94 7.62 -2.09 -1.30
N TYR A 95 6.92 -2.78 -0.41
CA TYR A 95 5.68 -3.45 -0.70
C TYR A 95 4.53 -2.90 0.14
N GLY A 96 3.36 -2.82 -0.47
CA GLY A 96 2.10 -2.51 0.17
C GLY A 96 0.92 -2.85 -0.73
N HIS A 97 -0.31 -2.57 -0.26
CA HIS A 97 -1.53 -2.83 -1.01
C HIS A 97 -2.54 -1.68 -0.92
N LEU A 98 -3.52 -1.67 -1.83
CA LEU A 98 -4.55 -0.65 -1.87
C LEU A 98 -5.99 -1.19 -1.90
N ASP A 99 -6.19 -2.51 -1.81
CA ASP A 99 -7.50 -3.09 -1.53
C ASP A 99 -7.80 -3.05 -0.02
N LYS A 100 -9.03 -3.34 0.36
CA LYS A 100 -9.51 -3.13 1.72
C LYS A 100 -10.29 -4.32 2.25
N GLN A 101 -10.20 -4.51 3.56
CA GLN A 101 -11.12 -5.31 4.35
C GLN A 101 -12.57 -4.78 4.25
N PRO A 102 -13.59 -5.62 4.53
CA PRO A 102 -14.97 -5.17 4.57
C PRO A 102 -15.25 -4.16 5.69
N GLU A 103 -16.48 -3.69 5.71
CA GLU A 103 -16.99 -2.66 6.60
C GLU A 103 -16.73 -2.92 8.07
N MET A 104 -16.94 -4.18 8.51
CA MET A 104 -16.98 -4.61 9.92
C MET A 104 -18.03 -3.85 10.76
N ASP A 105 -18.35 -4.40 11.90
CA ASP A 105 -19.27 -3.82 12.88
C ASP A 105 -18.52 -3.15 14.04
N GLY A 106 -19.24 -2.41 14.89
CA GLY A 106 -18.70 -1.86 16.13
C GLY A 106 -18.02 -0.51 16.00
N TRP A 107 -18.23 0.23 14.90
CA TRP A 107 -17.76 1.61 14.79
C TRP A 107 -18.41 2.50 15.85
N GLU A 108 -17.60 3.35 16.49
CA GLU A 108 -18.10 4.36 17.41
C GLU A 108 -19.05 5.34 16.73
N SER A 109 -19.93 5.97 17.52
CA SER A 109 -20.86 6.98 16.98
C SER A 109 -20.12 8.12 16.27
N GLY A 110 -20.52 8.39 15.04
CA GLY A 110 -19.88 9.38 14.17
C GLY A 110 -18.66 8.90 13.40
N LEU A 111 -18.23 7.66 13.59
CA LEU A 111 -17.19 6.99 12.80
C LEU A 111 -17.81 5.96 11.87
N GLY A 112 -17.09 5.61 10.81
CA GLY A 112 -17.53 4.59 9.86
C GLY A 112 -16.43 4.23 8.87
N PRO A 113 -16.58 3.09 8.18
CA PRO A 113 -15.51 2.56 7.32
C PRO A 113 -15.18 3.51 6.15
N TRP A 114 -16.20 4.10 5.53
CA TRP A 114 -16.06 4.97 4.35
C TRP A 114 -16.28 6.45 4.65
N THR A 115 -16.30 6.81 5.93
CA THR A 115 -16.47 8.18 6.40
C THR A 115 -15.20 8.61 7.13
N PRO A 116 -14.22 9.20 6.43
CA PRO A 116 -12.97 9.62 7.06
C PRO A 116 -13.24 10.74 8.07
N VAL A 117 -12.75 10.57 9.28
CA VAL A 117 -12.87 11.54 10.37
C VAL A 117 -11.50 11.78 10.98
N ILE A 118 -11.10 13.05 11.08
CA ILE A 118 -9.90 13.45 11.83
C ILE A 118 -10.34 13.91 13.22
N LYS A 119 -9.86 13.21 14.25
CA LYS A 119 -10.16 13.51 15.64
C LYS A 119 -8.92 13.23 16.50
N GLU A 120 -8.51 14.19 17.31
CA GLU A 120 -7.35 14.05 18.20
C GLU A 120 -6.06 13.60 17.46
N ASP A 121 -5.77 14.28 16.36
CA ASP A 121 -4.63 14.01 15.46
C ASP A 121 -4.60 12.57 14.87
N ARG A 122 -5.76 11.93 14.79
CA ARG A 122 -5.92 10.58 14.20
C ARG A 122 -6.93 10.61 13.07
N LEU A 123 -6.59 9.96 11.98
CA LEU A 123 -7.50 9.72 10.86
C LEU A 123 -8.18 8.36 11.06
N PHE A 124 -9.51 8.38 11.17
CA PHE A 124 -10.35 7.20 11.29
C PHE A 124 -10.99 6.88 9.94
N GLY A 125 -11.01 5.59 9.60
CA GLY A 125 -11.62 5.04 8.39
C GLY A 125 -10.95 3.75 7.95
N ARG A 126 -11.63 2.95 7.14
CA ARG A 126 -11.10 1.68 6.64
C ARG A 126 -10.01 1.91 5.58
N GLY A 127 -8.89 1.20 5.71
CA GLY A 127 -7.82 1.18 4.72
C GLY A 127 -6.77 2.29 4.88
N GLY A 128 -6.95 3.26 5.80
CA GLY A 128 -5.97 4.34 5.96
C GLY A 128 -4.62 3.89 6.51
N ALA A 129 -4.64 2.96 7.48
CA ALA A 129 -3.44 2.38 8.08
C ALA A 129 -3.12 0.98 7.55
N ASP A 130 -4.11 0.31 7.02
CA ASP A 130 -4.05 -1.05 6.46
C ASP A 130 -4.61 -1.02 5.02
N ASP A 131 -3.83 -0.82 3.98
CA ASP A 131 -2.43 -0.38 3.94
C ASP A 131 -2.29 0.86 3.03
N GLY A 132 -3.39 1.64 2.91
CA GLY A 132 -3.51 2.74 1.97
C GLY A 132 -2.42 3.80 2.03
N TYR A 133 -1.69 3.89 3.15
CA TYR A 133 -0.59 4.84 3.28
C TYR A 133 0.71 4.40 2.59
N ALA A 134 0.86 3.11 2.27
CA ALA A 134 2.14 2.52 1.86
C ALA A 134 2.78 3.20 0.64
N LEU A 135 2.02 3.40 -0.45
CA LEU A 135 2.52 4.08 -1.65
C LEU A 135 3.01 5.50 -1.32
N PHE A 136 2.20 6.23 -0.57
CA PHE A 136 2.45 7.62 -0.23
C PHE A 136 3.66 7.78 0.69
N ALA A 137 3.75 6.94 1.72
CA ALA A 137 4.87 6.93 2.65
C ALA A 137 6.18 6.51 1.97
N SER A 138 6.13 5.54 1.06
CA SER A 138 7.28 5.12 0.26
C SER A 138 7.85 6.28 -0.56
N LEU A 139 7.02 6.95 -1.33
CA LEU A 139 7.45 8.11 -2.13
C LEU A 139 7.90 9.29 -1.26
N CYS A 140 7.21 9.55 -0.15
CA CYS A 140 7.62 10.58 0.81
C CYS A 140 9.01 10.31 1.37
N SER A 141 9.30 9.07 1.76
CA SER A 141 10.62 8.69 2.32
C SER A 141 11.74 8.90 1.30
N ILE A 142 11.53 8.49 0.05
CA ILE A 142 12.50 8.67 -1.03
C ILE A 142 12.73 10.16 -1.32
N LYS A 143 11.65 10.94 -1.47
CA LYS A 143 11.74 12.38 -1.70
C LYS A 143 12.46 13.10 -0.56
N SER A 144 12.20 12.72 0.68
CA SER A 144 12.85 13.32 1.85
C SER A 144 14.37 13.09 1.89
N LEU A 145 14.82 11.93 1.41
CA LEU A 145 16.26 11.64 1.28
C LEU A 145 16.87 12.43 0.12
N ASN A 146 16.16 12.54 -1.00
CA ASN A 146 16.60 13.29 -2.17
C ASN A 146 16.76 14.80 -1.86
N GLU A 147 15.84 15.39 -1.09
CA GLU A 147 15.94 16.79 -0.61
C GLU A 147 17.21 17.04 0.19
N GLN A 148 17.77 16.02 0.84
CA GLN A 148 19.02 16.11 1.56
C GLN A 148 20.27 15.71 0.76
N GLY A 149 20.07 15.38 -0.53
CA GLY A 149 21.16 14.90 -1.38
C GLY A 149 21.74 13.56 -0.95
N ILE A 150 20.92 12.71 -0.30
CA ILE A 150 21.34 11.39 0.16
C ILE A 150 21.10 10.38 -0.96
N ASP A 151 22.15 9.83 -1.49
CA ASP A 151 22.08 8.77 -2.49
C ASP A 151 21.52 7.46 -1.89
N THR A 152 20.64 6.81 -2.61
CA THR A 152 20.03 5.52 -2.26
C THR A 152 20.44 4.43 -3.26
N PRO A 153 20.30 3.15 -2.93
CA PRO A 153 20.20 2.08 -3.92
C PRO A 153 18.96 2.27 -4.81
N ARG A 154 18.83 1.47 -5.86
CA ARG A 154 17.58 1.38 -6.60
C ARG A 154 16.44 0.98 -5.66
N ILE A 155 15.31 1.65 -5.76
CA ILE A 155 14.11 1.33 -4.98
C ILE A 155 12.95 1.05 -5.93
N LEU A 156 12.38 -0.14 -5.80
CA LEU A 156 11.13 -0.49 -6.47
C LEU A 156 10.00 -0.47 -5.44
N ILE A 157 8.95 0.28 -5.71
CA ILE A 157 7.69 0.23 -4.96
C ILE A 157 6.73 -0.66 -5.73
N LEU A 158 6.20 -1.69 -5.07
CA LEU A 158 5.18 -2.59 -5.60
C LEU A 158 3.92 -2.47 -4.75
N ILE A 159 2.82 -2.10 -5.38
CA ILE A 159 1.51 -1.99 -4.74
C ILE A 159 0.54 -2.92 -5.45
N GLU A 160 -0.02 -3.87 -4.70
CA GLU A 160 -1.05 -4.77 -5.19
C GLU A 160 -2.46 -4.34 -4.77
N PHE A 161 -3.48 -5.03 -5.32
CA PHE A 161 -4.88 -4.69 -5.10
C PHE A 161 -5.75 -5.92 -4.74
N CYS A 162 -5.14 -6.95 -4.13
CA CYS A 162 -5.86 -8.14 -3.65
C CYS A 162 -5.19 -8.83 -2.45
N GLU A 163 -4.41 -8.10 -1.66
CA GLU A 163 -3.72 -8.61 -0.48
C GLU A 163 -4.71 -9.22 0.51
N GLU A 164 -5.79 -8.52 0.80
CA GLU A 164 -6.83 -8.90 1.75
C GLU A 164 -7.65 -10.14 1.31
N SER A 165 -7.44 -10.59 0.09
CA SER A 165 -7.92 -11.87 -0.45
C SER A 165 -6.84 -12.96 -0.46
N GLY A 166 -5.68 -12.71 0.16
CA GLY A 166 -4.52 -13.61 0.18
C GLY A 166 -3.64 -13.52 -1.05
N SER A 167 -3.59 -12.38 -1.72
CA SER A 167 -2.69 -12.07 -2.86
C SER A 167 -2.76 -13.08 -4.02
N PRO A 168 -3.94 -13.55 -4.47
CA PRO A 168 -4.01 -14.60 -5.49
C PRO A 168 -3.43 -14.17 -6.84
N ASP A 169 -3.35 -12.86 -7.10
CA ASP A 169 -2.84 -12.31 -8.37
C ASP A 169 -1.36 -11.94 -8.33
N LEU A 170 -0.79 -11.71 -7.14
CA LEU A 170 0.60 -11.31 -6.96
C LEU A 170 1.61 -12.29 -7.59
N PRO A 171 1.50 -13.62 -7.45
CA PRO A 171 2.42 -14.55 -8.09
C PRO A 171 2.48 -14.45 -9.61
N HIS A 172 1.36 -14.09 -10.26
CA HIS A 172 1.31 -13.83 -11.70
C HIS A 172 2.16 -12.61 -12.06
N TYR A 173 2.01 -11.51 -11.34
CA TYR A 173 2.76 -10.29 -11.59
C TYR A 173 4.24 -10.41 -11.21
N MET A 174 4.56 -11.12 -10.14
CA MET A 174 5.94 -11.43 -9.79
C MET A 174 6.68 -12.13 -10.94
N LYS A 175 5.98 -13.03 -11.65
CA LYS A 175 6.53 -13.71 -12.80
C LYS A 175 6.56 -12.86 -14.08
N THR A 176 5.48 -12.15 -14.37
CA THR A 176 5.34 -11.40 -15.64
C THR A 176 6.05 -10.05 -15.64
N CYS A 177 6.45 -9.55 -14.48
CA CYS A 177 7.22 -8.32 -14.29
C CYS A 177 8.60 -8.58 -13.68
N GLU A 178 9.11 -9.82 -13.78
CA GLU A 178 10.40 -10.21 -13.21
C GLU A 178 11.56 -9.33 -13.70
N ASP A 179 11.49 -8.90 -14.95
CA ASP A 179 12.45 -7.98 -15.59
C ASP A 179 12.47 -6.60 -14.92
N ILE A 180 11.33 -6.13 -14.40
CA ILE A 180 11.21 -4.87 -13.67
C ILE A 180 11.54 -5.07 -12.19
N ILE A 181 11.00 -6.13 -11.58
CA ILE A 181 11.15 -6.38 -10.14
C ILE A 181 12.60 -6.73 -9.80
N GLY A 182 13.23 -7.59 -10.58
CA GLY A 182 14.59 -8.06 -10.34
C GLY A 182 14.70 -8.88 -9.05
N ALA A 183 15.91 -8.95 -8.51
CA ALA A 183 16.19 -9.62 -7.23
C ALA A 183 16.45 -8.56 -6.15
N PRO A 184 15.55 -8.35 -5.19
CA PRO A 184 15.76 -7.40 -4.12
C PRO A 184 16.73 -7.95 -3.07
N ASP A 185 17.65 -7.09 -2.60
CA ASP A 185 18.53 -7.37 -1.46
C ASP A 185 17.81 -7.15 -0.14
N LEU A 186 16.81 -6.26 -0.13
CA LEU A 186 15.99 -5.93 1.04
C LEU A 186 14.54 -5.76 0.61
N VAL A 187 13.62 -6.37 1.36
CA VAL A 187 12.18 -6.14 1.23
C VAL A 187 11.69 -5.39 2.46
N ILE A 188 11.02 -4.27 2.24
CA ILE A 188 10.35 -3.48 3.27
C ILE A 188 8.85 -3.59 3.02
N CYS A 189 8.16 -4.35 3.87
CA CYS A 189 6.71 -4.43 3.87
C CYS A 189 6.16 -3.35 4.81
N LEU A 190 5.30 -2.47 4.30
CA LEU A 190 4.74 -1.38 5.09
C LEU A 190 3.45 -1.78 5.82
N ASP A 191 2.91 -2.95 5.48
CA ASP A 191 1.72 -3.53 6.10
C ASP A 191 2.05 -4.20 7.43
N SER A 192 2.30 -3.40 8.46
CA SER A 192 2.60 -3.90 9.80
C SER A 192 2.00 -3.00 10.88
N GLY A 193 1.27 -3.62 11.80
CA GLY A 193 0.68 -2.93 12.93
C GLY A 193 1.71 -2.37 13.90
N ALA A 194 1.37 -1.25 14.54
CA ALA A 194 2.15 -0.65 15.62
C ALA A 194 1.53 -0.97 16.98
N GLY A 195 2.36 -1.25 17.98
CA GLY A 195 1.90 -1.49 19.35
C GLY A 195 1.52 -0.19 20.09
N ASP A 196 2.04 0.95 19.65
CA ASP A 196 1.67 2.30 20.11
C ASP A 196 2.10 3.38 19.10
N TYR A 197 1.62 4.61 19.26
CA TYR A 197 1.92 5.76 18.39
C TYR A 197 3.20 6.54 18.76
N LYS A 198 4.01 6.05 19.70
CA LYS A 198 5.19 6.78 20.21
C LYS A 198 6.50 6.17 19.75
N ARG A 199 6.50 4.89 19.40
CA ARG A 199 7.68 4.13 19.02
C ARG A 199 7.58 3.67 17.58
N PHE A 200 8.71 3.65 16.89
CA PHE A 200 8.82 2.96 15.62
C PHE A 200 8.88 1.44 15.88
N TRP A 201 7.93 0.71 15.31
CA TRP A 201 7.84 -0.73 15.43
C TRP A 201 8.35 -1.41 14.16
N THR A 202 9.21 -2.39 14.33
CA THR A 202 9.74 -3.20 13.23
C THR A 202 9.45 -4.67 13.51
N THR A 203 8.66 -5.30 12.67
CA THR A 203 8.44 -6.75 12.70
C THR A 203 9.53 -7.43 11.89
N THR A 204 10.39 -8.20 12.56
CA THR A 204 11.56 -8.86 11.94
C THR A 204 11.33 -10.34 11.65
N SER A 205 10.25 -10.92 12.18
CA SER A 205 9.87 -12.30 11.94
C SER A 205 8.38 -12.51 12.13
N LEU A 206 7.81 -13.44 11.40
CA LEU A 206 6.41 -13.85 11.51
C LEU A 206 6.30 -15.33 11.85
N ARG A 207 5.22 -15.70 12.55
CA ARG A 207 4.86 -17.11 12.73
C ARG A 207 4.47 -17.74 11.40
N GLY A 208 4.62 -19.04 11.27
CA GLY A 208 4.01 -19.79 10.16
C GLY A 208 2.48 -19.83 10.30
N LEU A 209 1.80 -19.96 9.17
CA LEU A 209 0.36 -20.17 9.08
C LEU A 209 0.09 -21.31 8.12
N ILE A 210 -0.80 -22.22 8.51
CA ILE A 210 -1.38 -23.22 7.61
C ILE A 210 -2.90 -23.25 7.87
N GLY A 211 -3.68 -23.26 6.79
CA GLY A 211 -5.13 -23.40 6.83
C GLY A 211 -5.57 -24.56 5.96
N CYS A 212 -6.65 -25.23 6.35
CA CYS A 212 -7.30 -26.23 5.53
C CYS A 212 -8.82 -26.14 5.68
N SER A 213 -9.53 -26.54 4.64
CA SER A 213 -10.98 -26.72 4.66
C SER A 213 -11.28 -28.21 4.53
N LEU A 214 -12.05 -28.75 5.48
CA LEU A 214 -12.58 -30.12 5.40
C LEU A 214 -14.05 -30.05 5.00
N ARG A 215 -14.38 -30.73 3.91
CA ARG A 215 -15.76 -30.89 3.45
C ARG A 215 -16.12 -32.38 3.47
N VAL A 216 -17.25 -32.70 4.11
CA VAL A 216 -17.80 -34.06 4.14
C VAL A 216 -19.22 -34.00 3.61
N ASP A 217 -19.44 -34.59 2.46
CA ASP A 217 -20.77 -34.73 1.84
C ASP A 217 -21.27 -36.16 2.19
N VAL A 218 -22.25 -36.27 3.07
CA VAL A 218 -22.77 -37.58 3.56
C VAL A 218 -24.01 -38.02 2.79
N LEU A 219 -24.94 -37.08 2.54
CA LEU A 219 -26.18 -37.32 1.82
C LEU A 219 -26.40 -36.21 0.79
N ARG A 220 -27.00 -36.57 -0.36
CA ARG A 220 -27.45 -35.60 -1.36
C ARG A 220 -28.86 -35.09 -1.07
N GLU A 221 -29.66 -35.93 -0.43
CA GLU A 221 -31.05 -35.65 -0.02
C GLU A 221 -31.24 -36.23 1.35
N GLY A 222 -31.94 -35.50 2.21
CA GLY A 222 -32.26 -35.92 3.59
C GLY A 222 -33.68 -36.42 3.70
#